data_3ee591c603667c716cc36aac1abd1ffc
#
_entry.id   3ee591c603667c716cc36aac1abd1ffc
#
_cell.length_a   1.000
_cell.length_b   1.000
_cell.length_c   1.000
_cell.angle_alpha   90.00
_cell.angle_beta   90.00
_cell.angle_gamma   90.00
#
_symmetry.space_group_name_H-M   'P 1'
#
loop_
_entity.id
_entity.type
_entity.pdbx_description
1 polymer ?
#
loop_
_entity_poly.entity_id
_entity_poly.type
_entity_poly.pdbx_seq_one_letter_code
_entity_poly.pdbx_strand_id
1 'polypeptide(L)'
;LLVLTTTGIIFSWGAGEQGQLGRKILERRKIHGTNPERVVLGSRGRRAVAIGAGSFHSFAVDEEGTVWGWGLNSAGQTGTGINLADSDSIVQTPRRVLGLDGIRIVEICGGDLHTLFLSDDGRVFACGRSDSAQLGIPLHHSAMVDTDHVVEPVHVSFPVSHEDDPVVHISAGTRFNAAVTRDGALYAWGEGSQGEVGIVDQERVQTPTVVVRRSGGSWAAIDVSCGGQHSVGLFRKRVT
;
A
#
# COMPACT_ATOMS: atom_id res chain seq x y z
N LEU A 1 1.32 12.20 10.15
CA LEU A 1 2.72 11.75 10.04
C LEU A 1 2.97 10.57 10.95
N LEU A 2 3.76 9.59 10.48
CA LEU A 2 4.25 8.45 11.26
C LEU A 2 5.77 8.47 11.30
N VAL A 3 6.33 8.12 12.45
CA VAL A 3 7.77 7.93 12.64
C VAL A 3 8.02 6.64 13.40
N LEU A 4 8.92 5.82 12.86
CA LEU A 4 9.45 4.63 13.50
C LEU A 4 10.85 4.93 14.06
N THR A 5 11.04 4.69 15.35
CA THR A 5 12.35 4.82 15.99
C THR A 5 13.21 3.57 15.78
N THR A 6 14.52 3.70 15.97
CA THR A 6 15.46 2.57 15.93
C THR A 6 15.19 1.51 17.02
N THR A 7 14.38 1.85 18.03
CA THR A 7 13.98 0.93 19.11
C THR A 7 12.61 0.27 18.85
N GLY A 8 12.02 0.49 17.66
CA GLY A 8 10.73 -0.12 17.28
C GLY A 8 9.49 0.57 17.87
N ILE A 9 9.62 1.83 18.32
CA ILE A 9 8.49 2.61 18.83
C ILE A 9 7.94 3.47 17.69
N ILE A 10 6.60 3.47 17.52
CA ILE A 10 5.92 4.31 16.54
C ILE A 10 5.37 5.56 17.24
N PHE A 11 5.57 6.71 16.62
CA PHE A 11 4.91 7.96 16.96
C PHE A 11 4.05 8.45 15.81
N SER A 12 2.89 9.04 16.13
CA SER A 12 2.00 9.68 15.16
C SER A 12 1.59 11.06 15.62
N TRP A 13 1.42 11.99 14.67
CA TRP A 13 0.84 13.32 14.89
C TRP A 13 0.28 13.90 13.60
N GLY A 14 -0.54 14.94 13.72
CA GLY A 14 -1.22 15.62 12.61
C GLY A 14 -2.74 15.49 12.70
N ALA A 15 -3.42 15.59 11.57
CA ALA A 15 -4.86 15.37 11.47
C ALA A 15 -5.22 13.93 11.85
N GLY A 16 -6.27 13.75 12.64
CA GLY A 16 -6.66 12.44 13.20
C GLY A 16 -8.14 12.11 13.05
N GLU A 17 -8.87 12.90 12.25
CA GLU A 17 -10.33 12.79 12.11
C GLU A 17 -10.79 11.45 11.51
N GLN A 18 -9.92 10.82 10.70
CA GLN A 18 -10.18 9.53 10.07
C GLN A 18 -9.48 8.35 10.82
N GLY A 19 -9.06 8.56 12.07
CA GLY A 19 -8.38 7.51 12.84
C GLY A 19 -6.94 7.20 12.43
N GLN A 20 -6.37 7.89 11.42
CA GLN A 20 -5.04 7.64 10.84
C GLN A 20 -3.89 7.80 11.83
N LEU A 21 -4.12 8.37 13.02
CA LEU A 21 -3.13 8.45 14.09
C LEU A 21 -3.02 7.17 14.93
N GLY A 22 -3.96 6.21 14.80
CA GLY A 22 -3.94 4.92 15.50
C GLY A 22 -4.12 5.01 17.01
N ARG A 23 -4.70 6.09 17.49
CA ARG A 23 -4.98 6.37 18.91
C ARG A 23 -6.22 7.24 19.06
N LYS A 24 -6.95 7.07 20.15
CA LYS A 24 -8.15 7.87 20.41
C LYS A 24 -7.75 9.32 20.75
N ILE A 25 -8.27 10.27 19.98
CA ILE A 25 -8.17 11.68 20.25
C ILE A 25 -9.50 12.11 20.90
N LEU A 26 -9.47 12.53 22.15
CA LEU A 26 -10.65 13.06 22.80
C LEU A 26 -10.96 14.45 22.25
N GLU A 27 -12.23 14.72 21.86
CA GLU A 27 -12.67 16.00 21.28
C GLU A 27 -12.27 17.23 22.09
N ARG A 28 -12.22 17.11 23.43
CA ARG A 28 -11.76 18.17 24.33
C ARG A 28 -10.27 18.52 24.18
N ARG A 29 -9.52 17.75 23.39
CA ARG A 29 -8.06 17.82 23.27
C ARG A 29 -7.61 17.71 21.81
N LYS A 30 -8.25 18.46 20.89
CA LYS A 30 -7.80 18.55 19.48
C LYS A 30 -6.31 18.91 19.36
N ILE A 31 -5.75 19.62 20.36
CA ILE A 31 -4.31 19.91 20.50
C ILE A 31 -3.44 18.64 20.58
N HIS A 32 -3.99 17.51 21.03
CA HIS A 32 -3.22 16.25 21.09
C HIS A 32 -2.91 15.62 19.74
N GLY A 33 -3.59 16.00 18.66
CA GLY A 33 -3.20 15.60 17.31
C GLY A 33 -1.89 16.22 16.85
N THR A 34 -1.52 17.40 17.38
CA THR A 34 -0.33 18.15 16.96
C THR A 34 0.97 17.66 17.60
N ASN A 35 0.88 16.98 18.74
CA ASN A 35 2.05 16.45 19.45
C ASN A 35 2.34 15.00 19.04
N PRO A 36 3.62 14.64 18.85
CA PRO A 36 4.00 13.24 18.67
C PRO A 36 3.62 12.41 19.88
N GLU A 37 2.75 11.43 19.71
CA GLU A 37 2.39 10.48 20.74
C GLU A 37 2.52 9.06 20.24
N ARG A 38 2.79 8.13 21.17
CA ARG A 38 3.03 6.72 20.86
C ARG A 38 1.79 6.01 20.33
N VAL A 39 1.96 5.24 19.27
CA VAL A 39 1.00 4.25 18.79
C VAL A 39 1.33 2.89 19.42
N VAL A 40 0.32 2.17 19.89
CA VAL A 40 0.49 0.89 20.57
C VAL A 40 -0.05 -0.23 19.66
N LEU A 41 0.79 -1.18 19.29
CA LEU A 41 0.41 -2.35 18.52
C LEU A 41 -0.04 -3.48 19.47
N GLY A 42 -1.31 -3.89 19.35
CA GLY A 42 -1.90 -4.99 20.10
C GLY A 42 -1.60 -4.99 21.60
N SER A 43 -0.55 -5.70 22.01
CA SER A 43 -0.07 -5.72 23.40
C SER A 43 1.06 -4.72 23.64
N ARG A 44 1.23 -4.31 24.92
CA ARG A 44 2.21 -3.31 25.36
C ARG A 44 3.64 -3.79 25.19
N GLY A 45 4.25 -4.11 24.32
CA GLY A 45 5.63 -4.61 24.19
C GLY A 45 6.01 -4.94 22.77
N ARG A 46 5.05 -4.96 21.85
CA ARG A 46 5.34 -5.19 20.45
C ARG A 46 6.11 -4.03 19.85
N ARG A 47 7.21 -4.37 19.19
CA ARG A 47 8.06 -3.44 18.47
C ARG A 47 7.73 -3.51 17.00
N ALA A 48 7.72 -2.36 16.33
CA ALA A 48 7.59 -2.30 14.89
C ALA A 48 8.96 -2.39 14.21
N VAL A 49 8.98 -2.99 13.04
CA VAL A 49 10.16 -3.10 12.17
C VAL A 49 9.95 -2.34 10.86
N ALA A 50 8.70 -2.08 10.47
CA ALA A 50 8.35 -1.27 9.30
C ALA A 50 7.06 -0.49 9.57
N ILE A 51 6.88 0.61 8.83
CA ILE A 51 5.66 1.42 8.81
C ILE A 51 5.29 1.75 7.36
N GLY A 52 3.98 1.94 7.11
CA GLY A 52 3.46 2.38 5.82
C GLY A 52 2.28 3.32 6.03
N ALA A 53 1.97 4.13 5.03
CA ALA A 53 0.85 5.05 5.08
C ALA A 53 0.23 5.26 3.69
N GLY A 54 -1.07 5.53 3.68
CA GLY A 54 -1.80 6.15 2.59
C GLY A 54 -2.30 7.53 2.99
N SER A 55 -3.28 8.06 2.26
CA SER A 55 -3.82 9.41 2.53
C SER A 55 -4.48 9.51 3.90
N PHE A 56 -5.27 8.51 4.29
CA PHE A 56 -6.05 8.52 5.54
C PHE A 56 -5.98 7.24 6.36
N HIS A 57 -5.03 6.37 6.04
CA HIS A 57 -4.82 5.10 6.74
C HIS A 57 -3.33 4.82 6.90
N SER A 58 -3.01 3.95 7.83
CA SER A 58 -1.64 3.73 8.27
C SER A 58 -1.40 2.29 8.66
N PHE A 59 -0.14 1.87 8.62
CA PHE A 59 0.27 0.50 8.89
C PHE A 59 1.55 0.43 9.70
N ALA A 60 1.73 -0.74 10.33
CA ALA A 60 3.01 -1.16 10.88
C ALA A 60 3.16 -2.68 10.74
N VAL A 61 4.39 -3.13 10.59
CA VAL A 61 4.78 -4.54 10.75
C VAL A 61 5.52 -4.68 12.06
N ASP A 62 5.12 -5.63 12.90
CA ASP A 62 5.83 -5.89 14.15
C ASP A 62 6.97 -6.92 13.97
N GLU A 63 7.80 -7.11 15.00
CA GLU A 63 8.94 -8.02 15.01
C GLU A 63 8.56 -9.50 14.82
N GLU A 64 7.28 -9.87 15.05
CA GLU A 64 6.74 -11.21 14.78
C GLU A 64 6.23 -11.36 13.35
N GLY A 65 6.30 -10.29 12.52
CA GLY A 65 5.79 -10.26 11.15
C GLY A 65 4.30 -9.99 11.03
N THR A 66 3.61 -9.68 12.15
CA THR A 66 2.19 -9.32 12.10
C THR A 66 2.02 -7.93 11.50
N VAL A 67 1.15 -7.80 10.52
CA VAL A 67 0.78 -6.53 9.91
C VAL A 67 -0.42 -5.93 10.65
N TRP A 68 -0.31 -4.66 11.00
CA TRP A 68 -1.32 -3.87 11.69
C TRP A 68 -1.78 -2.72 10.80
N GLY A 69 -3.11 -2.54 10.67
CA GLY A 69 -3.73 -1.47 9.89
C GLY A 69 -4.68 -0.64 10.75
N TRP A 70 -4.79 0.66 10.47
CA TRP A 70 -5.72 1.59 11.12
C TRP A 70 -5.99 2.81 10.24
N GLY A 71 -7.00 3.59 10.61
CA GLY A 71 -7.44 4.78 9.89
C GLY A 71 -8.74 4.57 9.14
N LEU A 72 -8.96 5.37 8.09
CA LEU A 72 -10.12 5.25 7.22
C LEU A 72 -10.18 3.86 6.58
N ASN A 73 -11.37 3.25 6.59
CA ASN A 73 -11.61 1.91 6.07
C ASN A 73 -12.92 1.81 5.25
N SER A 74 -13.36 2.91 4.66
CA SER A 74 -14.62 2.98 3.91
C SER A 74 -14.66 2.09 2.66
N ALA A 75 -13.50 1.64 2.19
CA ALA A 75 -13.35 0.75 1.04
C ALA A 75 -12.54 -0.52 1.36
N GLY A 76 -12.32 -0.85 2.64
CA GLY A 76 -11.50 -1.99 3.03
C GLY A 76 -9.99 -1.74 2.96
N GLN A 77 -9.55 -0.50 2.79
CA GLN A 77 -8.14 -0.15 2.57
C GLN A 77 -7.21 -0.47 3.73
N THR A 78 -7.73 -0.72 4.94
CA THR A 78 -6.91 -1.18 6.07
C THR A 78 -6.65 -2.69 6.05
N GLY A 79 -7.34 -3.47 5.21
CA GLY A 79 -7.17 -4.92 5.11
C GLY A 79 -7.59 -5.70 6.36
N THR A 80 -8.36 -5.09 7.26
CA THR A 80 -8.72 -5.68 8.57
C THR A 80 -9.99 -6.53 8.53
N GLY A 81 -10.58 -6.74 7.32
CA GLY A 81 -11.78 -7.58 7.13
C GLY A 81 -13.06 -7.03 7.79
N ILE A 82 -13.07 -5.75 8.18
CA ILE A 82 -14.26 -5.14 8.79
C ILE A 82 -15.33 -4.98 7.71
N ASN A 83 -16.52 -5.50 8.00
CA ASN A 83 -17.67 -5.37 7.11
C ASN A 83 -18.09 -3.90 7.04
N LEU A 84 -18.12 -3.34 5.82
CA LEU A 84 -18.47 -1.94 5.56
C LEU A 84 -19.92 -1.60 5.89
N ALA A 85 -20.77 -2.61 6.12
CA ALA A 85 -22.15 -2.45 6.57
C ALA A 85 -22.26 -2.04 8.07
N ASP A 86 -21.21 -2.23 8.85
CA ASP A 86 -21.14 -1.74 10.22
C ASP A 86 -20.80 -0.25 10.20
N SER A 87 -21.47 0.52 11.06
CA SER A 87 -21.45 1.99 11.11
C SER A 87 -20.07 2.66 11.27
N ASP A 88 -18.99 1.89 11.37
CA ASP A 88 -17.64 2.37 11.61
C ASP A 88 -16.71 2.10 10.41
N SER A 89 -16.78 3.00 9.43
CA SER A 89 -15.79 3.08 8.34
C SER A 89 -14.39 3.53 8.80
N ILE A 90 -14.12 3.51 10.12
CA ILE A 90 -12.86 3.98 10.72
C ILE A 90 -12.32 2.97 11.73
N VAL A 91 -11.08 2.54 11.52
CA VAL A 91 -10.31 1.71 12.46
C VAL A 91 -9.50 2.64 13.36
N GLN A 92 -10.03 2.96 14.55
CA GLN A 92 -9.47 3.98 15.45
C GLN A 92 -8.09 3.62 16.03
N THR A 93 -7.82 2.34 16.20
CA THR A 93 -6.57 1.84 16.80
C THR A 93 -6.05 0.66 15.97
N PRO A 94 -4.73 0.37 16.00
CA PRO A 94 -4.15 -0.72 15.20
C PRO A 94 -4.89 -2.05 15.40
N ARG A 95 -5.34 -2.63 14.29
CA ARG A 95 -5.93 -3.98 14.21
C ARG A 95 -5.10 -4.83 13.25
N ARG A 96 -5.10 -6.13 13.47
CA ARG A 96 -4.41 -7.08 12.61
C ARG A 96 -5.01 -7.06 11.20
N VAL A 97 -4.16 -6.97 10.20
CA VAL A 97 -4.51 -7.18 8.80
C VAL A 97 -4.72 -8.68 8.58
N LEU A 98 -5.79 -9.06 7.90
CA LEU A 98 -6.14 -10.45 7.63
C LEU A 98 -5.48 -10.95 6.33
N GLY A 99 -5.49 -12.26 6.10
CA GLY A 99 -5.04 -12.85 4.84
C GLY A 99 -3.53 -12.81 4.57
N LEU A 100 -2.71 -12.26 5.49
CA LEU A 100 -1.24 -12.19 5.37
C LEU A 100 -0.51 -13.12 6.33
N ASP A 101 -1.19 -14.12 6.89
CA ASP A 101 -0.59 -15.05 7.85
C ASP A 101 0.51 -15.90 7.20
N GLY A 102 1.70 -15.91 7.81
CA GLY A 102 2.87 -16.63 7.30
C GLY A 102 3.55 -15.93 6.10
N ILE A 103 3.11 -14.74 5.71
CA ILE A 103 3.72 -13.92 4.65
C ILE A 103 4.50 -12.81 5.32
N ARG A 104 5.82 -12.76 5.07
CA ARG A 104 6.67 -11.72 5.62
C ARG A 104 6.60 -10.46 4.76
N ILE A 105 5.85 -9.46 5.23
CA ILE A 105 5.73 -8.16 4.56
C ILE A 105 6.93 -7.28 4.92
N VAL A 106 7.56 -6.70 3.89
CA VAL A 106 8.76 -5.85 4.01
C VAL A 106 8.50 -4.39 3.63
N GLU A 107 7.49 -4.14 2.80
CA GLU A 107 7.12 -2.79 2.39
C GLU A 107 5.60 -2.65 2.29
N ILE A 108 5.08 -1.47 2.66
CA ILE A 108 3.66 -1.14 2.57
C ILE A 108 3.54 0.30 2.08
N CYS A 109 2.74 0.52 1.05
CA CYS A 109 2.38 1.85 0.58
C CYS A 109 0.88 1.93 0.31
N GLY A 110 0.30 3.12 0.49
CA GLY A 110 -1.12 3.35 0.28
C GLY A 110 -1.38 4.57 -0.60
N GLY A 111 -2.41 4.49 -1.43
CA GLY A 111 -3.01 5.62 -2.12
C GLY A 111 -4.12 6.26 -1.29
N ASP A 112 -5.15 6.79 -1.95
CA ASP A 112 -6.28 7.40 -1.24
C ASP A 112 -7.13 6.35 -0.51
N LEU A 113 -7.57 5.31 -1.22
CA LEU A 113 -8.49 4.31 -0.72
C LEU A 113 -8.03 2.87 -1.02
N HIS A 114 -6.74 2.67 -1.26
CA HIS A 114 -6.17 1.35 -1.50
C HIS A 114 -4.78 1.22 -0.88
N THR A 115 -4.31 -0.01 -0.75
CA THR A 115 -3.02 -0.34 -0.13
C THR A 115 -2.36 -1.48 -0.87
N LEU A 116 -1.04 -1.38 -1.02
CA LEU A 116 -0.17 -2.45 -1.50
C LEU A 116 0.74 -2.94 -0.38
N PHE A 117 1.00 -4.23 -0.39
CA PHE A 117 1.93 -4.92 0.51
C PHE A 117 2.92 -5.73 -0.33
N LEU A 118 4.20 -5.56 -0.08
CA LEU A 118 5.28 -6.32 -0.70
C LEU A 118 5.84 -7.33 0.30
N SER A 119 5.88 -8.58 -0.09
CA SER A 119 6.53 -9.64 0.70
C SER A 119 8.02 -9.77 0.37
N ASP A 120 8.77 -10.39 1.26
CA ASP A 120 10.22 -10.60 1.13
C ASP A 120 10.61 -11.53 -0.02
N ASP A 121 9.68 -12.36 -0.50
CA ASP A 121 9.84 -13.20 -1.69
C ASP A 121 9.41 -12.51 -2.99
N GLY A 122 8.99 -11.23 -2.94
CA GLY A 122 8.66 -10.41 -4.11
C GLY A 122 7.23 -10.54 -4.63
N ARG A 123 6.31 -11.13 -3.84
CA ARG A 123 4.88 -11.10 -4.14
C ARG A 123 4.27 -9.78 -3.68
N VAL A 124 3.30 -9.30 -4.45
CA VAL A 124 2.54 -8.08 -4.13
C VAL A 124 1.10 -8.47 -3.79
N PHE A 125 0.56 -7.86 -2.74
CA PHE A 125 -0.84 -8.00 -2.35
C PHE A 125 -1.50 -6.62 -2.31
N ALA A 126 -2.82 -6.57 -2.54
CA ALA A 126 -3.57 -5.32 -2.55
C ALA A 126 -4.92 -5.48 -1.87
N CYS A 127 -5.40 -4.42 -1.21
CA CYS A 127 -6.76 -4.30 -0.71
C CYS A 127 -7.26 -2.85 -0.84
N GLY A 128 -8.55 -2.67 -0.64
CA GLY A 128 -9.21 -1.38 -0.77
C GLY A 128 -10.02 -1.26 -2.04
N ARG A 129 -10.16 -0.04 -2.55
CA ARG A 129 -10.95 0.32 -3.71
C ARG A 129 -10.34 -0.14 -5.03
N SER A 130 -11.18 -0.51 -6.00
CA SER A 130 -10.78 -1.01 -7.32
C SER A 130 -11.51 -0.37 -8.51
N ASP A 131 -12.30 0.68 -8.30
CA ASP A 131 -13.07 1.35 -9.35
C ASP A 131 -12.21 1.99 -10.45
N SER A 132 -10.95 2.32 -10.15
CA SER A 132 -9.96 2.83 -11.09
C SER A 132 -8.86 1.81 -11.41
N ALA A 133 -9.13 0.51 -11.21
CA ALA A 133 -8.16 -0.59 -11.41
C ALA A 133 -6.91 -0.53 -10.50
N GLN A 134 -6.94 0.26 -9.43
CA GLN A 134 -5.80 0.47 -8.54
C GLN A 134 -5.37 -0.77 -7.74
N LEU A 135 -6.20 -1.82 -7.67
CA LEU A 135 -5.77 -3.09 -7.06
C LEU A 135 -4.96 -3.98 -8.00
N GLY A 136 -4.97 -3.72 -9.32
CA GLY A 136 -4.22 -4.53 -10.28
C GLY A 136 -4.74 -5.96 -10.47
N ILE A 137 -6.01 -6.21 -10.14
CA ILE A 137 -6.67 -7.51 -10.24
C ILE A 137 -7.75 -7.52 -11.34
N PRO A 138 -8.17 -8.68 -11.86
CA PRO A 138 -9.25 -8.77 -12.84
C PRO A 138 -10.56 -8.15 -12.34
N LEU A 139 -11.36 -7.56 -13.24
CA LEU A 139 -12.64 -6.88 -12.93
C LEU A 139 -13.65 -7.75 -12.16
N HIS A 140 -13.60 -9.08 -12.33
CA HIS A 140 -14.51 -10.03 -11.70
C HIS A 140 -13.78 -10.96 -10.72
N HIS A 141 -12.79 -10.41 -9.99
CA HIS A 141 -12.08 -11.20 -8.99
C HIS A 141 -13.04 -11.65 -7.88
N SER A 142 -12.93 -12.90 -7.44
CA SER A 142 -13.87 -13.52 -6.48
C SER A 142 -13.92 -12.86 -5.10
N ALA A 143 -12.87 -12.12 -4.73
CA ALA A 143 -12.81 -11.38 -3.47
C ALA A 143 -13.45 -9.98 -3.53
N MET A 144 -13.94 -9.55 -4.70
CA MET A 144 -14.62 -8.25 -4.84
C MET A 144 -15.93 -8.21 -4.07
N VAL A 145 -16.11 -7.17 -3.27
CA VAL A 145 -17.38 -6.83 -2.62
C VAL A 145 -18.01 -5.69 -3.41
N ASP A 146 -19.29 -5.82 -3.74
CA ASP A 146 -20.05 -4.82 -4.52
C ASP A 146 -19.36 -4.34 -5.81
N THR A 147 -18.49 -5.18 -6.38
CA THR A 147 -17.76 -4.98 -7.65
C THR A 147 -16.69 -3.88 -7.64
N ASP A 148 -16.42 -3.19 -6.52
CA ASP A 148 -15.54 -2.03 -6.50
C ASP A 148 -14.48 -2.01 -5.38
N HIS A 149 -14.47 -2.99 -4.45
CA HIS A 149 -13.48 -3.02 -3.37
C HIS A 149 -13.18 -4.43 -2.85
N VAL A 150 -12.06 -4.57 -2.14
CA VAL A 150 -11.59 -5.80 -1.50
C VAL A 150 -11.18 -5.49 -0.07
N VAL A 151 -11.76 -6.20 0.91
CA VAL A 151 -11.60 -5.90 2.36
C VAL A 151 -10.42 -6.61 3.01
N GLU A 152 -9.87 -7.63 2.36
CA GLU A 152 -8.67 -8.36 2.79
C GLU A 152 -7.65 -8.39 1.65
N PRO A 153 -6.33 -8.32 1.92
CA PRO A 153 -5.32 -8.36 0.88
C PRO A 153 -5.43 -9.59 -0.02
N VAL A 154 -5.43 -9.35 -1.33
CA VAL A 154 -5.40 -10.38 -2.38
C VAL A 154 -4.14 -10.28 -3.20
N HIS A 155 -3.66 -11.41 -3.72
CA HIS A 155 -2.44 -11.46 -4.54
C HIS A 155 -2.64 -10.72 -5.87
N VAL A 156 -1.69 -9.86 -6.23
CA VAL A 156 -1.60 -9.15 -7.50
C VAL A 156 -0.69 -9.94 -8.44
N SER A 157 -1.24 -10.43 -9.56
CA SER A 157 -0.47 -11.22 -10.52
C SER A 157 0.31 -10.32 -11.49
N PHE A 158 1.59 -10.61 -11.64
CA PHE A 158 2.46 -9.95 -12.63
C PHE A 158 2.65 -10.86 -13.86
N PRO A 159 2.98 -10.28 -15.04
CA PRO A 159 3.24 -11.06 -16.25
C PRO A 159 4.43 -12.03 -16.15
N VAL A 160 5.36 -11.74 -15.26
CA VAL A 160 6.52 -12.60 -14.95
C VAL A 160 6.37 -13.09 -13.51
N SER A 161 6.65 -14.37 -13.27
CA SER A 161 6.59 -14.97 -11.95
C SER A 161 7.56 -14.27 -10.98
N HIS A 162 7.17 -14.11 -9.71
CA HIS A 162 8.04 -13.60 -8.66
C HIS A 162 9.26 -14.51 -8.40
N GLU A 163 9.20 -15.80 -8.75
CA GLU A 163 10.35 -16.71 -8.68
C GLU A 163 11.43 -16.34 -9.71
N ASP A 164 11.01 -15.91 -10.92
CA ASP A 164 11.92 -15.52 -11.99
C ASP A 164 12.45 -14.09 -11.82
N ASP A 165 11.57 -13.13 -11.51
CA ASP A 165 11.91 -11.72 -11.36
C ASP A 165 11.04 -11.06 -10.28
N PRO A 166 11.39 -11.23 -8.98
CA PRO A 166 10.62 -10.72 -7.86
C PRO A 166 10.52 -9.19 -7.88
N VAL A 167 9.37 -8.67 -7.45
CA VAL A 167 9.23 -7.25 -7.13
C VAL A 167 10.11 -6.92 -5.93
N VAL A 168 10.83 -5.82 -6.00
CA VAL A 168 11.74 -5.34 -4.95
C VAL A 168 11.36 -3.99 -4.39
N HIS A 169 10.45 -3.28 -5.04
CA HIS A 169 9.93 -1.99 -4.58
C HIS A 169 8.54 -1.73 -5.14
N ILE A 170 7.67 -1.12 -4.34
CA ILE A 170 6.31 -0.71 -4.70
C ILE A 170 6.07 0.75 -4.34
N SER A 171 5.26 1.43 -5.14
CA SER A 171 4.83 2.79 -4.83
C SER A 171 3.37 3.00 -5.26
N ALA A 172 2.58 3.67 -4.41
CA ALA A 172 1.19 3.98 -4.67
C ALA A 172 1.00 5.50 -4.82
N GLY A 173 0.34 5.90 -5.90
CA GLY A 173 -0.20 7.24 -6.08
C GLY A 173 -1.65 7.33 -5.60
N THR A 174 -2.36 8.39 -5.97
CA THR A 174 -3.77 8.59 -5.56
C THR A 174 -4.65 7.39 -5.95
N ARG A 175 -4.63 6.97 -7.22
CA ARG A 175 -5.44 5.87 -7.77
C ARG A 175 -4.67 5.00 -8.76
N PHE A 176 -3.36 5.01 -8.69
CA PHE A 176 -2.48 4.21 -9.54
C PHE A 176 -1.27 3.73 -8.75
N ASN A 177 -0.50 2.83 -9.34
CA ASN A 177 0.66 2.24 -8.69
C ASN A 177 1.77 1.97 -9.68
N ALA A 178 2.96 1.80 -9.13
CA ALA A 178 4.12 1.30 -9.84
C ALA A 178 4.89 0.28 -9.00
N ALA A 179 5.58 -0.63 -9.66
CA ALA A 179 6.44 -1.63 -9.04
C ALA A 179 7.71 -1.82 -9.86
N VAL A 180 8.84 -1.96 -9.17
CA VAL A 180 10.14 -2.26 -9.77
C VAL A 180 10.53 -3.68 -9.39
N THR A 181 11.02 -4.44 -10.39
CA THR A 181 11.54 -5.80 -10.16
C THR A 181 13.06 -5.81 -10.03
N ARG A 182 13.60 -6.91 -9.51
CA ARG A 182 15.04 -7.12 -9.32
C ARG A 182 15.85 -6.92 -10.60
N ASP A 183 15.33 -7.38 -11.74
CA ASP A 183 16.01 -7.25 -13.04
C ASP A 183 15.76 -5.90 -13.72
N GLY A 184 15.07 -4.98 -13.03
CA GLY A 184 14.84 -3.60 -13.46
C GLY A 184 13.70 -3.44 -14.47
N ALA A 185 12.69 -4.31 -14.43
CA ALA A 185 11.42 -4.00 -15.07
C ALA A 185 10.65 -2.98 -14.20
N LEU A 186 9.92 -2.08 -14.86
CA LEU A 186 8.96 -1.18 -14.25
C LEU A 186 7.58 -1.57 -14.74
N TYR A 187 6.68 -1.84 -13.81
CA TYR A 187 5.27 -2.07 -14.06
C TYR A 187 4.45 -0.92 -13.47
N ALA A 188 3.33 -0.58 -14.14
CA ALA A 188 2.35 0.36 -13.62
C ALA A 188 0.93 -0.13 -13.90
N TRP A 189 -0.02 0.29 -13.06
CA TRP A 189 -1.45 -0.01 -13.20
C TRP A 189 -2.30 0.98 -12.41
N GLY A 190 -3.60 0.99 -12.70
CA GLY A 190 -4.56 1.92 -12.09
C GLY A 190 -5.02 3.00 -13.06
N GLU A 191 -5.41 4.16 -12.55
CA GLU A 191 -5.80 5.32 -13.33
C GLU A 191 -4.60 5.90 -14.09
N GLY A 192 -4.80 6.21 -15.36
CA GLY A 192 -3.76 6.69 -16.27
C GLY A 192 -4.16 7.91 -17.10
N SER A 193 -5.29 8.54 -16.74
CA SER A 193 -5.92 9.63 -17.52
C SER A 193 -5.05 10.89 -17.70
N GLN A 194 -4.06 11.09 -16.81
CA GLN A 194 -3.10 12.20 -16.88
C GLN A 194 -1.69 11.73 -17.30
N GLY A 195 -1.55 10.47 -17.72
CA GLY A 195 -0.26 9.87 -18.10
C GLY A 195 0.56 9.35 -16.91
N GLU A 196 0.01 9.32 -15.70
CA GLU A 196 0.70 8.93 -14.47
C GLU A 196 1.23 7.51 -14.47
N VAL A 197 0.62 6.58 -15.24
CA VAL A 197 1.10 5.20 -15.42
C VAL A 197 2.15 5.04 -16.52
N GLY A 198 2.43 6.10 -17.31
CA GLY A 198 3.44 6.07 -18.39
C GLY A 198 3.11 5.14 -19.56
N ILE A 199 1.84 4.77 -19.74
CA ILE A 199 1.37 3.92 -20.84
C ILE A 199 0.49 4.77 -21.76
N VAL A 200 0.88 4.85 -23.04
CA VAL A 200 0.23 5.71 -24.02
C VAL A 200 -1.19 5.23 -24.33
N ASP A 201 -2.13 6.17 -24.46
CA ASP A 201 -3.53 5.95 -24.87
C ASP A 201 -4.35 5.01 -23.96
N GLN A 202 -3.95 4.89 -22.68
CA GLN A 202 -4.71 4.12 -21.69
C GLN A 202 -5.13 5.00 -20.51
N GLU A 203 -6.42 5.31 -20.41
CA GLU A 203 -7.00 6.03 -19.27
C GLU A 203 -7.05 5.15 -18.00
N ARG A 204 -7.04 3.82 -18.18
CA ARG A 204 -7.06 2.84 -17.09
C ARG A 204 -6.29 1.58 -17.48
N VAL A 205 -5.40 1.15 -16.61
CA VAL A 205 -4.60 -0.07 -16.76
C VAL A 205 -5.02 -1.07 -15.70
N GLN A 206 -5.72 -2.14 -16.12
CA GLN A 206 -6.42 -3.05 -15.22
C GLN A 206 -5.49 -3.92 -14.36
N THR A 207 -4.37 -4.35 -14.93
CA THR A 207 -3.40 -5.23 -14.27
C THR A 207 -1.98 -4.71 -14.49
N PRO A 208 -1.00 -5.12 -13.66
CA PRO A 208 0.38 -4.69 -13.83
C PRO A 208 0.87 -4.84 -15.26
N THR A 209 1.17 -3.71 -15.90
CA THR A 209 1.58 -3.63 -17.31
C THR A 209 2.96 -3.01 -17.39
N VAL A 210 3.82 -3.58 -18.25
CA VAL A 210 5.21 -3.17 -18.36
C VAL A 210 5.36 -1.78 -18.99
N VAL A 211 6.06 -0.89 -18.28
CA VAL A 211 6.49 0.43 -18.75
C VAL A 211 7.94 0.37 -19.22
N VAL A 212 8.82 -0.23 -18.41
CA VAL A 212 10.21 -0.48 -18.76
C VAL A 212 10.47 -1.98 -18.71
N ARG A 213 10.95 -2.54 -19.82
CA ARG A 213 11.15 -3.98 -19.97
C ARG A 213 12.35 -4.49 -19.15
N ARG A 214 12.23 -5.69 -18.60
CA ARG A 214 13.28 -6.44 -17.93
C ARG A 214 14.51 -6.65 -18.82
N SER A 215 14.32 -6.91 -20.12
CA SER A 215 15.39 -7.18 -21.09
C SER A 215 15.09 -6.54 -22.46
N GLY A 216 16.11 -6.35 -23.28
CA GLY A 216 15.97 -5.81 -24.63
C GLY A 216 15.76 -4.30 -24.71
N GLY A 217 15.75 -3.60 -23.58
CA GLY A 217 15.68 -2.13 -23.51
C GLY A 217 17.00 -1.50 -23.06
N SER A 218 17.17 -0.20 -23.36
CA SER A 218 18.39 0.57 -22.99
C SER A 218 18.45 0.93 -21.49
N TRP A 219 17.37 0.78 -20.74
CA TRP A 219 17.23 1.23 -19.37
C TRP A 219 16.71 0.14 -18.43
N ALA A 220 17.20 0.16 -17.21
CA ALA A 220 16.65 -0.62 -16.10
C ALA A 220 16.13 0.33 -15.02
N ALA A 221 14.95 0.09 -14.50
CA ALA A 221 14.44 0.81 -13.34
C ALA A 221 15.21 0.41 -12.08
N ILE A 222 15.49 1.38 -11.22
CA ILE A 222 16.13 1.19 -9.92
C ILE A 222 15.12 1.48 -8.82
N ASP A 223 14.33 2.56 -9.02
CA ASP A 223 13.41 3.07 -8.03
C ASP A 223 12.27 3.83 -8.72
N VAL A 224 11.11 3.92 -8.06
CA VAL A 224 9.95 4.68 -8.52
C VAL A 224 9.23 5.30 -7.32
N SER A 225 8.78 6.53 -7.47
CA SER A 225 7.94 7.21 -6.49
C SER A 225 6.71 7.79 -7.17
N CYS A 226 5.54 7.38 -6.70
CA CYS A 226 4.24 7.85 -7.17
C CYS A 226 3.74 8.99 -6.27
N GLY A 227 3.35 10.11 -6.89
CA GLY A 227 2.68 11.22 -6.22
C GLY A 227 1.18 11.21 -6.44
N GLY A 228 0.52 12.37 -6.36
CA GLY A 228 -0.91 12.49 -6.59
C GLY A 228 -1.32 12.07 -8.00
N GLN A 229 -0.73 12.70 -9.02
CA GLN A 229 -1.03 12.49 -10.45
C GLN A 229 0.25 12.48 -11.30
N HIS A 230 1.37 12.05 -10.75
CA HIS A 230 2.64 11.94 -11.45
C HIS A 230 3.50 10.84 -10.85
N SER A 231 4.44 10.34 -11.64
CA SER A 231 5.47 9.38 -11.22
C SER A 231 6.86 9.93 -11.50
N VAL A 232 7.80 9.62 -10.62
CA VAL A 232 9.22 9.90 -10.80
C VAL A 232 9.99 8.59 -10.70
N GLY A 233 10.81 8.29 -11.69
CA GLY A 233 11.59 7.06 -11.72
C GLY A 233 13.09 7.33 -11.79
N LEU A 234 13.87 6.51 -11.10
CA LEU A 234 15.32 6.45 -11.21
C LEU A 234 15.72 5.28 -12.09
N PHE A 235 16.51 5.56 -13.12
CA PHE A 235 16.88 4.55 -14.11
C PHE A 235 18.39 4.46 -14.28
N ARG A 236 18.87 3.25 -14.56
CA ARG A 236 20.25 2.99 -14.92
C ARG A 236 20.30 2.57 -16.39
N LYS A 237 21.22 3.15 -17.16
CA LYS A 237 21.49 2.71 -18.54
C LYS A 237 22.11 1.30 -18.51
N ARG A 238 21.57 0.39 -19.30
CA ARG A 238 22.17 -0.95 -19.48
C ARG A 238 23.42 -0.82 -20.33
N VAL A 239 24.49 -1.45 -19.88
CA VAL A 239 25.70 -1.60 -20.68
C VAL A 239 25.43 -2.78 -21.62
N THR A 240 25.37 -2.50 -22.90
CA THR A 240 25.28 -3.50 -23.98
C THR A 240 26.65 -4.09 -24.25
#